data_f7e059d9ee6938de6b67f0ce6572e104
#
_entry.id   f7e059d9ee6938de6b67f0ce6572e104
#
_cell.length_a   1.000
_cell.length_b   1.000
_cell.length_c   1.000
_cell.angle_alpha   90.00
_cell.angle_beta   90.00
_cell.angle_gamma   90.00
#
_symmetry.space_group_name_H-M   'P 1'
#
loop_
_entity.id
_entity.type
_entity.pdbx_description
1 polymer ?
#
loop_
_entity_poly.entity_id
_entity_poly.type
_entity_poly.pdbx_seq_one_letter_code
_entity_poly.pdbx_strand_id
1 'polypeptide(L)'
;MQSVSVDIPVTTLAAFGESPDEFAREIRVAAAVKLYELARLSQGKAAELAGLSRAAFIDALSRYAVSPFQYSAAEIARELADAD
;
A
#
# COMPACT_ATOMS: atom_id res chain seq x y z
N MET A 1 16.06 9.44 -2.80
CA MET A 1 14.91 8.90 -2.08
C MET A 1 14.70 9.66 -0.78
N GLN A 2 13.48 9.93 -0.43
CA GLN A 2 13.12 10.68 0.76
C GLN A 2 12.48 9.76 1.78
N SER A 3 12.85 9.91 3.06
CA SER A 3 12.25 9.12 4.13
C SER A 3 11.23 9.95 4.87
N VAL A 4 10.15 9.31 5.29
CA VAL A 4 9.10 9.92 6.10
C VAL A 4 9.02 9.14 7.40
N SER A 5 9.08 9.84 8.53
CA SER A 5 8.97 9.21 9.84
C SER A 5 7.57 9.38 10.39
N VAL A 6 7.03 8.29 10.93
CA VAL A 6 5.69 8.28 11.55
C VAL A 6 5.83 7.76 12.97
N ASP A 7 5.34 8.54 13.94
CA ASP A 7 5.39 8.14 15.34
C ASP A 7 4.22 7.21 15.67
N ILE A 8 4.53 6.06 16.24
CA ILE A 8 3.53 5.07 16.65
C ILE A 8 3.57 4.93 18.17
N PRO A 9 2.43 5.05 18.87
CA PRO A 9 2.41 4.85 20.32
C PRO A 9 2.90 3.45 20.67
N VAL A 10 3.69 3.36 21.73
CA VAL A 10 4.25 2.09 22.20
C VAL A 10 3.13 1.08 22.50
N THR A 11 2.01 1.56 23.07
CA THR A 11 0.87 0.68 23.39
C THR A 11 0.24 0.09 22.14
N THR A 12 0.18 0.85 21.05
CA THR A 12 -0.33 0.36 19.77
C THR A 12 0.59 -0.70 19.19
N LEU A 13 1.89 -0.44 19.22
CA LEU A 13 2.88 -1.39 18.70
C LEU A 13 2.82 -2.70 19.49
N ALA A 14 2.72 -2.60 20.81
CA ALA A 14 2.61 -3.79 21.68
C ALA A 14 1.35 -4.61 21.37
N ALA A 15 0.26 -3.95 21.02
CA ALA A 15 -1.00 -4.63 20.71
C ALA A 15 -0.90 -5.51 19.46
N PHE A 16 -0.02 -5.17 18.54
CA PHE A 16 0.19 -5.98 17.32
C PHE A 16 1.01 -7.24 17.60
N GLY A 17 1.83 -7.25 18.64
CA GLY A 17 2.68 -8.38 18.96
C GLY A 17 3.77 -8.66 17.92
N GLU A 18 4.12 -7.66 17.14
CA GLU A 18 5.14 -7.76 16.09
C GLU A 18 6.34 -6.88 16.41
N SER A 19 7.47 -7.17 15.76
CA SER A 19 8.64 -6.30 15.87
C SER A 19 8.33 -4.97 15.17
N PRO A 20 9.06 -3.89 15.50
CA PRO A 20 8.87 -2.61 14.80
C PRO A 20 9.03 -2.73 13.28
N ASP A 21 9.98 -3.54 12.82
CA ASP A 21 10.20 -3.72 11.38
C ASP A 21 9.04 -4.44 10.70
N GLU A 22 8.51 -5.47 11.35
CA GLU A 22 7.33 -6.19 10.83
C GLU A 22 6.12 -5.29 10.79
N PHE A 23 5.91 -4.51 11.85
CA PHE A 23 4.82 -3.56 11.92
C PHE A 23 4.92 -2.50 10.83
N ALA A 24 6.12 -1.98 10.59
CA ALA A 24 6.35 -0.99 9.53
C ALA A 24 6.00 -1.55 8.16
N ARG A 25 6.38 -2.80 7.88
CA ARG A 25 6.03 -3.45 6.61
C ARG A 25 4.53 -3.62 6.47
N GLU A 26 3.87 -4.06 7.53
CA GLU A 26 2.42 -4.28 7.51
C GLU A 26 1.66 -2.98 7.29
N ILE A 27 2.06 -1.91 7.98
CA ILE A 27 1.42 -0.60 7.83
C ILE A 27 1.57 -0.08 6.41
N ARG A 28 2.74 -0.28 5.80
CA ARG A 28 2.97 0.18 4.44
C ARG A 28 2.05 -0.54 3.46
N VAL A 29 1.89 -1.85 3.62
CA VAL A 29 1.00 -2.63 2.75
C VAL A 29 -0.44 -2.21 2.96
N ALA A 30 -0.89 -2.11 4.20
CA ALA A 30 -2.27 -1.72 4.52
C ALA A 30 -2.60 -0.32 3.97
N ALA A 31 -1.67 0.63 4.15
CA ALA A 31 -1.85 1.99 3.63
C ALA A 31 -1.91 2.00 2.11
N ALA A 32 -1.01 1.25 1.46
CA ALA A 32 -0.97 1.18 0.01
C ALA A 32 -2.26 0.59 -0.57
N VAL A 33 -2.77 -0.48 0.05
CA VAL A 33 -4.02 -1.11 -0.37
C VAL A 33 -5.18 -0.12 -0.26
N LYS A 34 -5.27 0.58 0.86
CA LYS A 34 -6.37 1.52 1.07
C LYS A 34 -6.28 2.73 0.14
N LEU A 35 -5.09 3.26 -0.06
CA LEU A 35 -4.89 4.39 -0.96
C LEU A 35 -5.16 4.01 -2.41
N TYR A 36 -4.88 2.77 -2.79
CA TYR A 36 -5.25 2.26 -4.09
C TYR A 36 -6.78 2.14 -4.21
N GLU A 37 -7.41 1.56 -3.20
CA GLU A 37 -8.88 1.40 -3.17
C GLU A 37 -9.59 2.75 -3.30
N LEU A 38 -9.03 3.78 -2.65
CA LEU A 38 -9.58 5.14 -2.69
C LEU A 38 -9.20 5.91 -3.97
N ALA A 39 -8.53 5.26 -4.91
CA ALA A 39 -8.05 5.87 -6.14
C ALA A 39 -7.09 7.05 -5.89
N ARG A 40 -6.38 7.03 -4.75
CA ARG A 40 -5.37 8.04 -4.40
C ARG A 40 -4.00 7.70 -4.97
N LEU A 41 -3.75 6.42 -5.25
CA LEU A 41 -2.52 5.94 -5.86
C LEU A 41 -2.87 4.96 -6.97
N SER A 42 -2.07 4.97 -8.05
CA SER A 42 -2.14 3.93 -9.06
C SER A 42 -1.67 2.61 -8.46
N GLN A 43 -1.95 1.52 -9.15
CA GLN A 43 -1.51 0.19 -8.72
C GLN A 43 0.02 0.13 -8.61
N GLY A 44 0.72 0.72 -9.59
CA GLY A 44 2.19 0.75 -9.57
C GLY A 44 2.76 1.53 -8.42
N LYS A 45 2.19 2.71 -8.14
CA LYS A 45 2.65 3.55 -7.03
C LYS A 45 2.31 2.94 -5.69
N ALA A 46 1.15 2.29 -5.59
CA ALA A 46 0.77 1.60 -4.36
C ALA A 46 1.74 0.44 -4.08
N ALA A 47 2.10 -0.33 -5.11
CA ALA A 47 3.09 -1.40 -4.96
C ALA A 47 4.43 -0.85 -4.48
N GLU A 48 4.87 0.29 -5.03
CA GLU A 48 6.09 0.97 -4.58
C GLU A 48 6.01 1.33 -3.09
N LEU A 49 4.90 1.93 -2.67
CA LEU A 49 4.70 2.29 -1.26
C LEU A 49 4.78 1.06 -0.37
N ALA A 50 4.16 -0.04 -0.80
CA ALA A 50 4.15 -1.29 -0.06
C ALA A 50 5.51 -1.98 -0.03
N GLY A 51 6.44 -1.58 -0.91
CA GLY A 51 7.72 -2.25 -1.05
C GLY A 51 7.59 -3.61 -1.72
N LEU A 52 6.59 -3.77 -2.59
CA LEU A 52 6.27 -5.04 -3.25
C LEU A 52 6.35 -4.91 -4.76
N SER A 53 6.56 -6.05 -5.44
CA SER A 53 6.36 -6.12 -6.87
C SER A 53 4.88 -5.96 -7.18
N ARG A 54 4.53 -5.65 -8.43
CA ARG A 54 3.12 -5.55 -8.81
C ARG A 54 2.38 -6.87 -8.58
N ALA A 55 2.99 -7.99 -8.91
CA ALA A 55 2.38 -9.30 -8.69
C ALA A 55 2.12 -9.55 -7.20
N ALA A 56 3.10 -9.24 -6.35
CA ALA A 56 2.95 -9.42 -4.91
C ALA A 56 1.90 -8.45 -4.34
N PHE A 57 1.81 -7.24 -4.88
CA PHE A 57 0.81 -6.27 -4.44
C PHE A 57 -0.61 -6.72 -4.82
N ILE A 58 -0.79 -7.26 -6.02
CA ILE A 58 -2.09 -7.80 -6.46
C ILE A 58 -2.51 -8.93 -5.52
N ASP A 59 -1.57 -9.78 -5.13
CA ASP A 59 -1.83 -10.84 -4.16
C ASP A 59 -2.25 -10.26 -2.81
N ALA A 60 -1.60 -9.18 -2.38
CA ALA A 60 -1.96 -8.49 -1.14
C ALA A 60 -3.38 -7.91 -1.21
N LEU A 61 -3.77 -7.35 -2.36
CA LEU A 61 -5.13 -6.84 -2.55
C LEU A 61 -6.17 -7.93 -2.29
N SER A 62 -5.91 -9.14 -2.77
CA SER A 62 -6.79 -10.29 -2.55
C SER A 62 -6.96 -10.58 -1.06
N ARG A 63 -5.86 -10.53 -0.30
CA ARG A 63 -5.90 -10.76 1.15
C ARG A 63 -6.68 -9.69 1.90
N TYR A 64 -6.73 -8.47 1.35
CA TYR A 64 -7.50 -7.38 1.93
C TYR A 64 -8.90 -7.26 1.32
N ALA A 65 -9.30 -8.24 0.50
CA ALA A 65 -10.60 -8.27 -0.16
C ALA A 65 -10.86 -7.02 -1.03
N VAL A 66 -9.81 -6.55 -1.69
CA VAL A 66 -9.89 -5.41 -2.62
C VAL A 66 -9.64 -5.92 -4.02
N SER A 67 -10.53 -5.56 -4.95
CA SER A 67 -10.41 -5.99 -6.34
C SER A 67 -9.23 -5.27 -7.03
N PRO A 68 -8.37 -6.00 -7.74
CA PRO A 68 -7.30 -5.37 -8.53
C PRO A 68 -7.82 -4.66 -9.78
N PHE A 69 -9.11 -4.79 -10.09
CA PHE A 69 -9.73 -4.24 -11.29
C PHE A 69 -10.64 -3.06 -11.00
N GLN A 70 -10.40 -2.32 -9.93
CA GLN A 70 -11.19 -1.15 -9.57
C GLN A 70 -10.68 0.09 -10.32
N TYR A 71 -10.87 0.10 -11.64
CA TYR A 71 -10.40 1.20 -12.46
C TYR A 71 -11.54 2.17 -12.78
N SER A 72 -11.37 3.44 -12.37
CA SER A 72 -12.12 4.56 -12.89
C SER A 72 -11.33 5.20 -14.03
N ALA A 73 -11.93 6.16 -14.74
CA ALA A 73 -11.20 6.91 -15.76
C ALA A 73 -10.00 7.64 -15.17
N ALA A 74 -10.14 8.19 -13.97
CA ALA A 74 -9.04 8.86 -13.27
C ALA A 74 -7.93 7.87 -12.92
N GLU A 75 -8.29 6.67 -12.52
CA GLU A 75 -7.34 5.62 -12.20
C GLU A 75 -6.54 5.21 -13.42
N ILE A 76 -7.21 5.04 -14.56
CA ILE A 76 -6.56 4.69 -15.82
C ILE A 76 -5.59 5.79 -16.25
N ALA A 77 -6.01 7.05 -16.14
CA ALA A 77 -5.15 8.19 -16.47
C ALA A 77 -3.92 8.22 -15.58
N ARG A 78 -4.09 7.93 -14.30
CA ARG A 78 -2.98 7.87 -13.34
C ARG A 78 -2.02 6.73 -13.65
N GLU A 79 -2.53 5.58 -14.04
CA GLU A 79 -1.69 4.44 -14.44
C GLU A 79 -0.83 4.80 -15.66
N LEU A 80 -1.42 5.49 -16.63
CA LEU A 80 -0.68 5.93 -17.81
C LEU A 80 0.41 6.95 -17.46
N ALA A 81 0.12 7.85 -16.52
CA ALA A 81 1.08 8.86 -16.06
C ALA A 81 2.22 8.23 -15.26
N ASP A 82 1.93 7.14 -14.53
CA ASP A 82 2.89 6.44 -13.68
C ASP A 82 3.55 5.25 -14.39
N ALA A 83 3.31 5.08 -15.68
CA ALA A 83 3.87 3.96 -16.44
C ALA A 83 5.38 3.94 -16.34
N ASP A 84 5.93 2.82 -16.02
CA ASP A 84 7.36 2.61 -15.85
C ASP A 84 8.11 2.54 -17.17
#